data_3cd4116e8c20cbe1ed904396f30ba231
#
_entry.id   3cd4116e8c20cbe1ed904396f30ba231
#
_cell.length_a   1.000
_cell.length_b   1.000
_cell.length_c   1.000
_cell.angle_alpha   90.00
_cell.angle_beta   90.00
_cell.angle_gamma   90.00
#
_symmetry.space_group_name_H-M   'P 1'
#
loop_
_entity.id
_entity.type
_entity.pdbx_description
1 polymer ?
#
loop_
_entity_poly.entity_id
_entity_poly.type
_entity_poly.pdbx_seq_one_letter_code
_entity_poly.pdbx_strand_id
1 'polypeptide(L)'
;MMLLIRSMKNIFSAVVFISVVVIPIKAAFGQSTKSVEDFYRGKQVRFITGYSAGGLFDTATRIFARHVGKFIPGKPSLWVDNMTGAGGLIATNYLANSAPRDGGVLLNLDGALLRLQALGNPSAKFDARQFNWLPSPGPDIQVCWVGKTSGWSSITEAFGSSKELKLGGLAPGTFPSDNARILQAALGINLRLVDGFKGVTEIRLATESGEVDGSCSSYEGVQRAFPRELKSGDIKVIVQVGEKPWPGLENVPNALDLAKTEKGKWLLNVAIIGPNDINRLFALPPGVPADRVSAMRKAFDATFNDPEFMADVEKTRVVLRRISVERIKEVALLWLDMPKNNKQELQQILKIQ
;
A
#
# COMPACT_ATOMS: atom_id res chain seq x y z
N MET A 1 4.67 -36.14 -96.22
CA MET A 1 3.93 -35.85 -97.44
C MET A 1 3.10 -34.60 -97.21
N MET A 2 3.40 -33.56 -97.95
CA MET A 2 2.63 -32.37 -98.39
C MET A 2 2.06 -31.45 -97.23
N LEU A 3 2.59 -30.25 -97.16
CA LEU A 3 2.25 -28.98 -97.90
C LEU A 3 0.93 -28.40 -97.38
N LEU A 4 0.78 -27.16 -96.98
CA LEU A 4 0.96 -25.81 -97.47
C LEU A 4 0.56 -24.77 -96.44
N ILE A 5 1.33 -23.77 -96.06
CA ILE A 5 1.41 -22.37 -96.48
C ILE A 5 0.20 -21.46 -96.17
N ARG A 6 0.55 -20.30 -95.50
CA ARG A 6 -0.06 -18.94 -95.51
C ARG A 6 -1.29 -18.68 -94.68
N SER A 7 -1.26 -17.68 -93.78
CA SER A 7 -1.29 -16.26 -94.14
C SER A 7 -1.17 -15.40 -92.88
N MET A 8 -0.35 -14.38 -92.95
CA MET A 8 -0.23 -13.26 -91.99
C MET A 8 -1.55 -12.44 -91.99
N LYS A 9 -2.03 -12.03 -90.82
CA LYS A 9 -2.77 -10.77 -90.67
C LYS A 9 -2.45 -10.18 -89.28
N ASN A 10 -1.85 -8.99 -89.33
CA ASN A 10 -1.62 -8.08 -88.23
C ASN A 10 -2.92 -7.71 -87.58
N ILE A 11 -3.01 -7.87 -86.22
CA ILE A 11 -4.00 -7.18 -85.41
C ILE A 11 -3.25 -6.35 -84.35
N PHE A 12 -3.25 -5.05 -84.54
CA PHE A 12 -2.85 -4.05 -83.58
C PHE A 12 -3.73 -4.15 -82.37
N SER A 13 -3.19 -4.64 -81.25
CA SER A 13 -3.90 -4.61 -79.96
C SER A 13 -3.48 -3.37 -79.24
N ALA A 14 -4.42 -2.43 -79.14
CA ALA A 14 -4.28 -1.20 -78.35
C ALA A 14 -4.29 -1.55 -76.86
N VAL A 15 -3.09 -1.41 -76.22
CA VAL A 15 -3.00 -1.50 -74.78
C VAL A 15 -3.49 -0.20 -74.14
N VAL A 16 -4.69 -0.26 -73.58
CA VAL A 16 -5.22 0.81 -72.73
C VAL A 16 -4.57 0.74 -71.35
N PHE A 17 -3.63 1.65 -71.08
CA PHE A 17 -3.10 1.87 -69.74
C PHE A 17 -4.17 2.56 -68.90
N ILE A 18 -4.85 1.78 -68.05
CA ILE A 18 -5.67 2.34 -66.95
C ILE A 18 -4.72 2.70 -65.82
N SER A 19 -4.37 3.99 -65.75
CA SER A 19 -3.65 4.56 -64.60
C SER A 19 -4.58 4.56 -63.37
N VAL A 20 -4.43 3.57 -62.50
CA VAL A 20 -5.10 3.56 -61.17
C VAL A 20 -4.39 4.60 -60.32
N VAL A 21 -5.01 5.76 -60.17
CA VAL A 21 -4.62 6.80 -59.22
C VAL A 21 -4.97 6.28 -57.82
N VAL A 22 -3.98 5.68 -57.15
CA VAL A 22 -4.09 5.34 -55.70
C VAL A 22 -4.03 6.64 -54.94
N ILE A 23 -5.17 7.20 -54.55
CA ILE A 23 -5.27 8.31 -53.59
C ILE A 23 -4.97 7.68 -52.22
N PRO A 24 -3.88 8.06 -51.52
CA PRO A 24 -3.67 7.62 -50.16
C PRO A 24 -4.77 8.27 -49.29
N ILE A 25 -5.77 7.48 -48.92
CA ILE A 25 -6.70 7.85 -47.83
C ILE A 25 -5.84 7.82 -46.56
N LYS A 26 -5.26 8.95 -46.20
CA LYS A 26 -4.82 9.21 -44.84
C LYS A 26 -6.07 9.24 -43.99
N ALA A 27 -6.43 8.07 -43.46
CA ALA A 27 -7.40 7.99 -42.39
C ALA A 27 -6.80 8.74 -41.18
N ALA A 28 -7.14 10.03 -41.12
CA ALA A 28 -6.87 10.86 -39.94
C ALA A 28 -7.78 10.37 -38.80
N PHE A 29 -7.40 9.26 -38.18
CA PHE A 29 -7.82 8.99 -36.81
C PHE A 29 -7.06 9.92 -35.87
N GLY A 30 -7.27 11.20 -36.04
CA GLY A 30 -6.97 12.22 -35.08
C GLY A 30 -8.05 12.22 -34.01
N GLN A 31 -8.09 11.22 -33.13
CA GLN A 31 -8.63 11.47 -31.81
C GLN A 31 -7.74 12.53 -31.18
N SER A 32 -8.19 13.78 -31.22
CA SER A 32 -7.66 14.85 -30.38
C SER A 32 -7.79 14.40 -28.93
N THR A 33 -6.78 13.70 -28.41
CA THR A 33 -6.66 13.48 -26.98
C THR A 33 -6.55 14.86 -26.36
N LYS A 34 -7.63 15.31 -25.70
CA LYS A 34 -7.58 16.53 -24.89
C LYS A 34 -6.30 16.49 -24.09
N SER A 35 -5.53 17.58 -24.07
CA SER A 35 -4.32 17.63 -23.25
C SER A 35 -4.68 17.29 -21.81
N VAL A 36 -3.73 16.78 -21.05
CA VAL A 36 -3.94 16.47 -19.63
C VAL A 36 -4.48 17.70 -18.89
N GLU A 37 -3.97 18.87 -19.24
CA GLU A 37 -4.42 20.15 -18.69
C GLU A 37 -5.87 20.43 -19.03
N ASP A 38 -6.29 20.27 -20.28
CA ASP A 38 -7.68 20.50 -20.70
C ASP A 38 -8.63 19.50 -20.07
N PHE A 39 -8.16 18.29 -19.80
CA PHE A 39 -8.96 17.28 -19.11
C PHE A 39 -9.25 17.66 -17.67
N TYR A 40 -8.27 18.19 -16.93
CA TYR A 40 -8.42 18.51 -15.51
C TYR A 40 -8.92 19.94 -15.24
N ARG A 41 -8.82 20.86 -16.20
CA ARG A 41 -9.28 22.25 -16.03
C ARG A 41 -10.75 22.31 -15.65
N GLY A 42 -11.04 22.92 -14.49
CA GLY A 42 -12.39 23.08 -13.96
C GLY A 42 -13.05 21.80 -13.44
N LYS A 43 -12.30 20.68 -13.40
CA LYS A 43 -12.83 19.43 -12.82
C LYS A 43 -12.64 19.36 -11.30
N GLN A 44 -13.51 18.55 -10.70
CA GLN A 44 -13.32 18.03 -9.36
C GLN A 44 -12.85 16.57 -9.45
N VAL A 45 -11.72 16.27 -8.84
CA VAL A 45 -11.18 14.90 -8.73
C VAL A 45 -11.66 14.31 -7.42
N ARG A 46 -12.25 13.12 -7.49
CA ARG A 46 -12.73 12.38 -6.33
C ARG A 46 -11.61 11.60 -5.70
N PHE A 47 -11.27 11.90 -4.43
CA PHE A 47 -10.27 11.17 -3.69
C PHE A 47 -10.95 10.33 -2.61
N ILE A 48 -11.11 9.05 -2.87
CA ILE A 48 -11.80 8.11 -1.99
C ILE A 48 -10.84 7.64 -0.88
N THR A 49 -11.37 7.47 0.32
CA THR A 49 -10.75 6.67 1.38
C THR A 49 -11.73 5.60 1.86
N GLY A 50 -11.22 4.38 2.09
CA GLY A 50 -12.03 3.25 2.57
C GLY A 50 -12.39 3.31 4.05
N TYR A 51 -12.12 4.42 4.74
CA TYR A 51 -12.15 4.55 6.19
C TYR A 51 -13.00 5.74 6.66
N SER A 52 -13.41 5.69 7.92
CA SER A 52 -14.26 6.71 8.52
C SER A 52 -13.55 8.06 8.63
N ALA A 53 -14.33 9.14 8.55
CA ALA A 53 -13.85 10.50 8.73
C ALA A 53 -13.14 10.69 10.08
N GLY A 54 -12.07 11.49 10.08
CA GLY A 54 -11.26 11.81 11.25
C GLY A 54 -10.21 10.75 11.63
N GLY A 55 -10.20 9.58 10.98
CA GLY A 55 -9.16 8.57 11.15
C GLY A 55 -7.85 8.93 10.42
N LEU A 56 -6.79 8.13 10.64
CA LEU A 56 -5.46 8.37 10.03
C LEU A 56 -5.51 8.38 8.50
N PHE A 57 -6.24 7.46 7.89
CA PHE A 57 -6.39 7.39 6.44
C PHE A 57 -7.13 8.62 5.90
N ASP A 58 -8.23 9.01 6.54
CA ASP A 58 -9.00 10.19 6.16
C ASP A 58 -8.18 11.47 6.31
N THR A 59 -7.48 11.62 7.44
CA THR A 59 -6.59 12.76 7.68
C THR A 59 -5.51 12.88 6.60
N ALA A 60 -4.83 11.78 6.29
CA ALA A 60 -3.82 11.76 5.23
C ALA A 60 -4.43 12.13 3.86
N THR A 61 -5.59 11.55 3.50
CA THR A 61 -6.28 11.85 2.25
C THR A 61 -6.63 13.33 2.14
N ARG A 62 -7.17 13.93 3.22
CA ARG A 62 -7.55 15.36 3.25
C ARG A 62 -6.36 16.29 3.15
N ILE A 63 -5.24 15.96 3.80
CA ILE A 63 -4.00 16.75 3.66
C ILE A 63 -3.55 16.75 2.20
N PHE A 64 -3.44 15.58 1.57
CA PHE A 64 -3.08 15.49 0.16
C PHE A 64 -4.08 16.22 -0.75
N ALA A 65 -5.38 16.05 -0.53
CA ALA A 65 -6.43 16.69 -1.33
C ALA A 65 -6.34 18.21 -1.33
N ARG A 66 -5.91 18.83 -0.23
CA ARG A 66 -5.72 20.30 -0.15
C ARG A 66 -4.54 20.81 -0.97
N HIS A 67 -3.50 20.00 -1.13
CA HIS A 67 -2.24 20.50 -1.71
C HIS A 67 -1.96 19.97 -3.13
N VAL A 68 -2.30 18.71 -3.43
CA VAL A 68 -1.88 18.06 -4.69
C VAL A 68 -2.49 18.72 -5.93
N GLY A 69 -3.69 19.27 -5.83
CA GLY A 69 -4.39 19.88 -6.96
C GLY A 69 -3.60 20.99 -7.65
N LYS A 70 -2.81 21.76 -6.90
CA LYS A 70 -2.00 22.87 -7.46
C LYS A 70 -0.87 22.38 -8.37
N PHE A 71 -0.47 21.11 -8.27
CA PHE A 71 0.57 20.49 -9.08
C PHE A 71 0.04 19.65 -10.24
N ILE A 72 -1.25 19.37 -10.29
CA ILE A 72 -1.88 18.68 -11.42
C ILE A 72 -2.09 19.70 -12.55
N PRO A 73 -1.69 19.41 -13.81
CA PRO A 73 -2.00 20.26 -14.94
C PRO A 73 -3.51 20.55 -15.00
N GLY A 74 -3.89 21.82 -15.20
CA GLY A 74 -5.30 22.26 -15.15
C GLY A 74 -5.81 22.56 -13.74
N LYS A 75 -5.03 22.33 -12.70
CA LYS A 75 -5.26 22.68 -11.29
C LYS A 75 -6.68 22.33 -10.79
N PRO A 76 -7.12 21.06 -10.90
CA PRO A 76 -8.42 20.64 -10.42
C PRO A 76 -8.52 20.79 -8.90
N SER A 77 -9.72 20.98 -8.38
CA SER A 77 -9.99 20.76 -6.97
C SER A 77 -10.13 19.27 -6.67
N LEU A 78 -9.76 18.86 -5.44
CA LEU A 78 -10.01 17.51 -4.98
C LEU A 78 -11.04 17.53 -3.84
N TRP A 79 -11.96 16.57 -3.84
CA TRP A 79 -12.89 16.36 -2.75
C TRP A 79 -12.74 14.94 -2.20
N VAL A 80 -12.83 14.82 -0.88
CA VAL A 80 -12.63 13.56 -0.18
C VAL A 80 -13.96 12.88 0.08
N ASP A 81 -14.03 11.61 -0.29
CA ASP A 81 -15.19 10.75 -0.09
C ASP A 81 -14.85 9.54 0.77
N ASN A 82 -15.62 9.31 1.83
CA ASN A 82 -15.42 8.21 2.75
C ASN A 82 -16.31 7.01 2.35
N MET A 83 -15.79 6.12 1.49
CA MET A 83 -16.45 4.88 1.07
C MET A 83 -16.07 3.74 2.02
N THR A 84 -16.69 3.72 3.19
CA THR A 84 -16.35 2.76 4.26
C THR A 84 -16.90 1.37 4.01
N GLY A 85 -16.31 0.37 4.69
CA GLY A 85 -16.83 -0.99 4.75
C GLY A 85 -15.75 -2.06 4.53
N ALA A 86 -15.87 -3.16 5.28
CA ALA A 86 -14.97 -4.31 5.23
C ALA A 86 -13.47 -3.91 5.26
N GLY A 87 -13.07 -2.96 6.12
CA GLY A 87 -11.68 -2.51 6.23
C GLY A 87 -11.13 -1.85 4.96
N GLY A 88 -11.98 -1.17 4.16
CA GLY A 88 -11.59 -0.55 2.89
C GLY A 88 -11.73 -1.45 1.66
N LEU A 89 -12.13 -2.71 1.85
CA LEU A 89 -12.26 -3.67 0.75
C LEU A 89 -13.35 -3.26 -0.26
N ILE A 90 -14.46 -2.64 0.22
CA ILE A 90 -15.52 -2.13 -0.66
C ILE A 90 -14.97 -1.06 -1.60
N ALA A 91 -14.24 -0.09 -1.07
CA ALA A 91 -13.64 0.98 -1.86
C ALA A 91 -12.59 0.46 -2.85
N THR A 92 -11.80 -0.54 -2.44
CA THR A 92 -10.77 -1.15 -3.30
C THR A 92 -11.39 -1.96 -4.44
N ASN A 93 -12.43 -2.73 -4.17
CA ASN A 93 -13.18 -3.43 -5.22
C ASN A 93 -13.87 -2.45 -6.17
N TYR A 94 -14.42 -1.33 -5.65
CA TYR A 94 -14.99 -0.27 -6.48
C TYR A 94 -13.93 0.34 -7.41
N LEU A 95 -12.74 0.69 -6.88
CA LEU A 95 -11.66 1.23 -7.70
C LEU A 95 -11.30 0.31 -8.87
N ALA A 96 -11.18 -1.00 -8.59
CA ALA A 96 -10.78 -1.99 -9.57
C ALA A 96 -11.80 -2.20 -10.68
N ASN A 97 -13.10 -2.23 -10.32
CA ASN A 97 -14.13 -2.78 -11.19
C ASN A 97 -15.15 -1.75 -11.71
N SER A 98 -15.38 -0.65 -10.97
CA SER A 98 -16.50 0.26 -11.23
C SER A 98 -16.09 1.73 -11.37
N ALA A 99 -14.91 2.13 -10.89
CA ALA A 99 -14.49 3.53 -10.98
C ALA A 99 -14.23 3.95 -12.44
N PRO A 100 -14.54 5.19 -12.82
CA PRO A 100 -14.17 5.74 -14.11
C PRO A 100 -12.66 5.62 -14.36
N ARG A 101 -12.30 5.15 -15.53
CA ARG A 101 -10.90 4.93 -15.94
C ARG A 101 -10.28 6.13 -16.64
N ASP A 102 -10.75 7.33 -16.30
CA ASP A 102 -10.37 8.58 -16.95
C ASP A 102 -9.33 9.41 -16.16
N GLY A 103 -8.97 8.99 -14.95
CA GLY A 103 -8.05 9.70 -14.06
C GLY A 103 -8.74 10.68 -13.11
N GLY A 104 -10.08 10.74 -13.10
CA GLY A 104 -10.88 11.60 -12.21
C GLY A 104 -11.16 11.01 -10.83
N VAL A 105 -10.71 9.77 -10.56
CA VAL A 105 -10.91 9.08 -9.27
C VAL A 105 -9.59 8.55 -8.74
N LEU A 106 -9.33 8.79 -7.46
CA LEU A 106 -8.20 8.29 -6.69
C LEU A 106 -8.70 7.49 -5.50
N LEU A 107 -7.90 6.57 -4.99
CA LEU A 107 -8.17 5.84 -3.74
C LEU A 107 -6.96 5.88 -2.82
N ASN A 108 -7.23 6.12 -1.53
CA ASN A 108 -6.33 5.79 -0.44
C ASN A 108 -6.77 4.47 0.18
N LEU A 109 -5.94 3.45 0.07
CA LEU A 109 -6.19 2.09 0.56
C LEU A 109 -5.09 1.60 1.49
N ASP A 110 -5.43 0.63 2.33
CA ASP A 110 -4.46 -0.07 3.19
C ASP A 110 -3.75 -1.17 2.38
N GLY A 111 -2.43 -1.20 2.46
CA GLY A 111 -1.64 -2.28 1.86
C GLY A 111 -1.93 -3.67 2.42
N ALA A 112 -2.52 -3.77 3.62
CA ALA A 112 -3.02 -5.04 4.15
C ALA A 112 -4.04 -5.72 3.23
N LEU A 113 -4.75 -4.97 2.38
CA LEU A 113 -5.69 -5.53 1.39
C LEU A 113 -4.97 -6.32 0.29
N LEU A 114 -3.72 -5.97 -0.03
CA LEU A 114 -2.89 -6.75 -0.95
C LEU A 114 -2.59 -8.14 -0.37
N ARG A 115 -2.40 -8.22 0.95
CA ARG A 115 -2.24 -9.50 1.67
C ARG A 115 -3.49 -10.36 1.56
N LEU A 116 -4.69 -9.77 1.70
CA LEU A 116 -5.95 -10.51 1.52
C LEU A 116 -6.06 -11.13 0.13
N GLN A 117 -5.73 -10.37 -0.92
CA GLN A 117 -5.67 -10.90 -2.29
C GLN A 117 -4.63 -12.03 -2.41
N ALA A 118 -3.42 -11.82 -1.90
CA ALA A 118 -2.33 -12.77 -2.00
C ALA A 118 -2.63 -14.10 -1.31
N LEU A 119 -3.34 -14.05 -0.18
CA LEU A 119 -3.77 -15.24 0.57
C LEU A 119 -5.06 -15.88 0.02
N GLY A 120 -5.61 -15.35 -1.08
CA GLY A 120 -6.75 -15.96 -1.77
C GLY A 120 -8.11 -15.66 -1.14
N ASN A 121 -8.25 -14.57 -0.40
CA ASN A 121 -9.54 -14.18 0.17
C ASN A 121 -10.57 -13.93 -0.95
N PRO A 122 -11.70 -14.65 -1.01
CA PRO A 122 -12.67 -14.55 -2.11
C PRO A 122 -13.40 -13.21 -2.20
N SER A 123 -13.35 -12.40 -1.14
CA SER A 123 -13.92 -11.06 -1.13
C SER A 123 -13.00 -10.00 -1.75
N ALA A 124 -11.72 -10.31 -1.99
CA ALA A 124 -10.78 -9.45 -2.69
C ALA A 124 -10.97 -9.60 -4.22
N LYS A 125 -11.91 -8.85 -4.77
CA LYS A 125 -12.28 -8.89 -6.20
C LYS A 125 -11.48 -7.86 -7.01
N PHE A 126 -10.17 -7.80 -6.82
CA PHE A 126 -9.25 -6.91 -7.54
C PHE A 126 -7.94 -7.63 -7.81
N ASP A 127 -7.17 -7.11 -8.78
CA ASP A 127 -5.76 -7.47 -8.95
C ASP A 127 -4.90 -6.21 -8.76
N ALA A 128 -4.17 -6.16 -7.66
CA ALA A 128 -3.32 -5.04 -7.31
C ALA A 128 -2.19 -4.78 -8.32
N ARG A 129 -1.83 -5.78 -9.15
CA ARG A 129 -0.87 -5.61 -10.26
C ARG A 129 -1.37 -4.64 -11.31
N GLN A 130 -2.69 -4.50 -11.45
CA GLN A 130 -3.34 -3.65 -12.45
C GLN A 130 -3.53 -2.21 -12.01
N PHE A 131 -3.34 -1.90 -10.72
CA PHE A 131 -3.50 -0.55 -10.21
C PHE A 131 -2.38 0.38 -10.71
N ASN A 132 -2.76 1.61 -11.01
CA ASN A 132 -1.80 2.66 -11.29
C ASN A 132 -1.35 3.31 -9.98
N TRP A 133 -0.34 2.74 -9.35
CA TRP A 133 0.21 3.23 -8.09
C TRP A 133 0.76 4.64 -8.23
N LEU A 134 0.56 5.45 -7.20
CA LEU A 134 1.08 6.80 -7.06
C LEU A 134 2.08 6.84 -5.91
N PRO A 135 3.03 7.79 -5.89
CA PRO A 135 3.84 8.05 -4.71
C PRO A 135 2.93 8.23 -3.50
N SER A 136 3.21 7.51 -2.44
CA SER A 136 2.28 7.36 -1.31
C SER A 136 2.95 7.74 0.00
N PRO A 137 2.19 8.14 1.02
CA PRO A 137 2.76 8.33 2.34
C PRO A 137 3.06 6.96 2.97
N GLY A 138 4.28 6.72 3.23
CA GLY A 138 4.80 5.57 3.97
C GLY A 138 5.79 6.08 5.00
N PRO A 139 6.65 5.23 5.48
CA PRO A 139 6.28 4.18 6.42
C PRO A 139 6.13 4.75 7.83
N ASP A 140 5.41 4.04 8.65
CA ASP A 140 5.54 4.05 10.10
C ASP A 140 6.41 2.83 10.48
N ILE A 141 6.76 2.64 11.73
CA ILE A 141 7.44 1.43 12.18
C ILE A 141 6.58 0.67 13.17
N GLN A 142 6.63 -0.65 13.09
CA GLN A 142 5.99 -1.50 14.09
C GLN A 142 6.91 -1.69 15.29
N VAL A 143 6.33 -1.58 16.47
CA VAL A 143 7.02 -1.78 17.75
C VAL A 143 6.19 -2.66 18.65
N CYS A 144 6.84 -3.33 19.62
CA CYS A 144 6.11 -3.85 20.77
C CYS A 144 6.55 -3.06 22.01
N TRP A 145 5.56 -2.77 22.82
CA TRP A 145 5.71 -1.98 24.04
C TRP A 145 5.16 -2.74 25.24
N VAL A 146 5.66 -2.42 26.40
CA VAL A 146 5.25 -3.00 27.70
C VAL A 146 5.02 -1.93 28.73
N GLY A 147 4.18 -2.24 29.70
CA GLY A 147 4.00 -1.42 30.91
C GLY A 147 5.14 -1.64 31.89
N LYS A 148 5.42 -0.63 32.69
CA LYS A 148 6.47 -0.64 33.73
C LYS A 148 6.33 -1.81 34.72
N THR A 149 5.11 -2.18 35.06
CA THR A 149 4.80 -3.27 36.01
C THR A 149 5.10 -4.65 35.46
N SER A 150 5.28 -4.79 34.14
CA SER A 150 5.61 -6.08 33.50
C SER A 150 6.97 -6.65 33.92
N GLY A 151 7.89 -5.78 34.31
CA GLY A 151 9.27 -6.13 34.63
C GLY A 151 10.14 -6.47 33.42
N TRP A 152 9.64 -6.28 32.18
CA TRP A 152 10.42 -6.40 30.96
C TRP A 152 11.03 -5.05 30.56
N SER A 153 12.26 -5.09 30.09
CA SER A 153 12.95 -3.88 29.61
C SER A 153 13.44 -3.97 28.16
N SER A 154 13.55 -5.19 27.64
CA SER A 154 13.96 -5.49 26.28
C SER A 154 13.37 -6.82 25.81
N ILE A 155 13.07 -6.94 24.51
CA ILE A 155 12.65 -8.21 23.90
C ILE A 155 13.74 -9.29 24.05
N THR A 156 15.02 -8.90 24.17
CA THR A 156 16.15 -9.81 24.31
C THR A 156 16.07 -10.65 25.58
N GLU A 157 15.39 -10.18 26.60
CA GLU A 157 15.16 -10.93 27.85
C GLU A 157 14.24 -12.14 27.68
N ALA A 158 13.46 -12.18 26.60
CA ALA A 158 12.55 -13.29 26.29
C ALA A 158 13.25 -14.50 25.64
N PHE A 159 14.52 -14.35 25.19
CA PHE A 159 15.31 -15.46 24.66
C PHE A 159 15.72 -16.43 25.79
N GLY A 160 15.25 -17.67 25.71
CA GLY A 160 15.55 -18.69 26.68
C GLY A 160 14.97 -18.46 28.09
N SER A 161 14.10 -17.47 28.25
CA SER A 161 13.43 -17.16 29.51
C SER A 161 12.38 -18.22 29.86
N SER A 162 12.29 -18.59 31.12
CA SER A 162 11.14 -19.35 31.65
C SER A 162 9.91 -18.48 31.87
N LYS A 163 10.07 -17.16 32.00
CA LYS A 163 8.99 -16.19 32.08
C LYS A 163 8.41 -15.93 30.70
N GLU A 164 7.10 -16.05 30.54
CA GLU A 164 6.41 -15.68 29.30
C GLU A 164 6.26 -14.16 29.19
N LEU A 165 6.54 -13.62 27.98
CA LEU A 165 6.14 -12.26 27.61
C LEU A 165 4.69 -12.32 27.11
N LYS A 166 3.76 -11.77 27.88
CA LYS A 166 2.32 -11.78 27.53
C LYS A 166 1.93 -10.51 26.78
N LEU A 167 1.60 -10.63 25.50
CA LEU A 167 1.16 -9.51 24.70
C LEU A 167 -0.33 -9.60 24.37
N GLY A 168 -1.03 -8.49 24.56
CA GLY A 168 -2.44 -8.34 24.19
C GLY A 168 -2.61 -8.13 22.68
N GLY A 169 -3.60 -8.82 22.10
CA GLY A 169 -3.98 -8.74 20.69
C GLY A 169 -5.50 -8.59 20.52
N LEU A 170 -5.93 -8.29 19.31
CA LEU A 170 -7.34 -8.12 19.00
C LEU A 170 -7.93 -9.40 18.40
N ALA A 171 -7.48 -9.76 17.19
CA ALA A 171 -7.89 -10.94 16.45
C ALA A 171 -6.86 -11.25 15.35
N PRO A 172 -6.85 -12.48 14.80
CA PRO A 172 -6.09 -12.81 13.60
C PRO A 172 -6.41 -11.83 12.47
N GLY A 173 -5.36 -11.40 11.72
CA GLY A 173 -5.49 -10.41 10.66
C GLY A 173 -5.32 -8.96 11.13
N THR A 174 -5.16 -8.72 12.43
CA THR A 174 -4.88 -7.39 12.99
C THR A 174 -3.40 -7.23 13.33
N PHE A 175 -2.86 -6.01 13.20
CA PHE A 175 -1.45 -5.74 13.48
C PHE A 175 -0.99 -6.19 14.88
N PRO A 176 -1.71 -5.90 16.00
CA PRO A 176 -1.27 -6.33 17.33
C PRO A 176 -1.07 -7.84 17.43
N SER A 177 -2.03 -8.60 16.91
CA SER A 177 -2.02 -10.05 16.98
C SER A 177 -1.01 -10.67 16.01
N ASP A 178 -1.00 -10.18 14.77
CA ASP A 178 -0.13 -10.71 13.71
C ASP A 178 1.34 -10.44 14.00
N ASN A 179 1.68 -9.21 14.44
CA ASN A 179 3.06 -8.86 14.78
C ASN A 179 3.61 -9.74 15.93
N ALA A 180 2.81 -9.98 16.97
CA ALA A 180 3.22 -10.83 18.07
C ALA A 180 3.47 -12.28 17.61
N ARG A 181 2.60 -12.87 16.77
CA ARG A 181 2.79 -14.21 16.19
C ARG A 181 4.03 -14.32 15.32
N ILE A 182 4.24 -13.31 14.47
CA ILE A 182 5.42 -13.28 13.59
C ILE A 182 6.69 -13.12 14.40
N LEU A 183 6.73 -12.26 15.42
CA LEU A 183 7.90 -12.11 16.31
C LEU A 183 8.20 -13.41 17.04
N GLN A 184 7.18 -14.08 17.58
CA GLN A 184 7.34 -15.40 18.22
C GLN A 184 7.97 -16.42 17.26
N ALA A 185 7.42 -16.54 16.04
CA ALA A 185 7.90 -17.49 15.04
C ALA A 185 9.28 -17.13 14.50
N ALA A 186 9.57 -15.84 14.29
CA ALA A 186 10.82 -15.37 13.70
C ALA A 186 11.99 -15.42 14.69
N LEU A 187 11.74 -15.10 15.96
CA LEU A 187 12.77 -14.98 16.97
C LEU A 187 12.89 -16.23 17.88
N GLY A 188 11.88 -17.10 17.91
CA GLY A 188 11.86 -18.27 18.80
C GLY A 188 11.82 -17.91 20.28
N ILE A 189 11.18 -16.78 20.64
CA ILE A 189 11.10 -16.28 22.02
C ILE A 189 9.89 -16.86 22.76
N ASN A 190 9.97 -16.89 24.10
CA ASN A 190 8.89 -17.30 24.95
C ASN A 190 7.83 -16.18 25.07
N LEU A 191 6.94 -16.10 24.08
CA LEU A 191 5.89 -15.11 23.97
C LEU A 191 4.53 -15.80 23.96
N ARG A 192 3.59 -15.27 24.74
CA ARG A 192 2.18 -15.66 24.73
C ARG A 192 1.33 -14.51 24.26
N LEU A 193 0.57 -14.73 23.19
CA LEU A 193 -0.43 -13.79 22.71
C LEU A 193 -1.78 -14.06 23.36
N VAL A 194 -2.38 -13.04 23.95
CA VAL A 194 -3.73 -13.05 24.51
C VAL A 194 -4.62 -12.22 23.58
N ASP A 195 -5.36 -12.91 22.71
CA ASP A 195 -6.32 -12.29 21.78
C ASP A 195 -7.70 -12.08 22.41
N GLY A 196 -8.51 -11.22 21.78
CA GLY A 196 -9.92 -11.02 22.13
C GLY A 196 -10.24 -9.64 22.68
N PHE A 197 -9.25 -8.77 22.84
CA PHE A 197 -9.50 -7.37 23.19
C PHE A 197 -10.23 -6.64 22.05
N LYS A 198 -11.14 -5.72 22.38
CA LYS A 198 -11.92 -4.97 21.39
C LYS A 198 -11.16 -3.77 20.79
N GLY A 199 -10.08 -3.35 21.46
CA GLY A 199 -9.29 -2.21 21.01
C GLY A 199 -8.10 -1.89 21.93
N VAL A 200 -7.26 -0.95 21.49
CA VAL A 200 -6.06 -0.51 22.21
C VAL A 200 -6.35 -0.02 23.62
N THR A 201 -7.50 0.58 23.85
CA THR A 201 -7.91 1.06 25.18
C THR A 201 -8.09 -0.10 26.18
N GLU A 202 -8.70 -1.21 25.77
CA GLU A 202 -8.84 -2.39 26.62
C GLU A 202 -7.47 -3.04 26.90
N ILE A 203 -6.61 -3.14 25.89
CA ILE A 203 -5.24 -3.65 26.09
C ILE A 203 -4.46 -2.77 27.06
N ARG A 204 -4.64 -1.45 27.00
CA ARG A 204 -4.04 -0.52 27.96
C ARG A 204 -4.47 -0.84 29.37
N LEU A 205 -5.77 -0.96 29.63
CA LEU A 205 -6.31 -1.30 30.94
C LEU A 205 -5.81 -2.67 31.45
N ALA A 206 -5.77 -3.67 30.56
CA ALA A 206 -5.22 -4.98 30.84
C ALA A 206 -3.71 -4.93 31.17
N THR A 207 -2.97 -4.03 30.56
CA THR A 207 -1.55 -3.79 30.87
C THR A 207 -1.38 -3.12 32.24
N GLU A 208 -2.21 -2.12 32.54
CA GLU A 208 -2.21 -1.43 33.83
C GLU A 208 -2.59 -2.38 34.99
N SER A 209 -3.51 -3.33 34.76
CA SER A 209 -3.90 -4.37 35.74
C SER A 209 -2.94 -5.54 35.83
N GLY A 210 -1.97 -5.68 34.89
CA GLY A 210 -1.02 -6.81 34.86
C GLY A 210 -1.59 -8.08 34.23
N GLU A 211 -2.74 -8.06 33.58
CA GLU A 211 -3.30 -9.20 32.83
C GLU A 211 -2.41 -9.55 31.62
N VAL A 212 -1.94 -8.52 30.91
CA VAL A 212 -0.91 -8.63 29.87
C VAL A 212 0.25 -7.69 30.17
N ASP A 213 1.42 -7.97 29.61
CA ASP A 213 2.61 -7.14 29.80
C ASP A 213 2.60 -5.90 28.89
N GLY A 214 1.95 -5.99 27.72
CA GLY A 214 1.90 -4.93 26.72
C GLY A 214 1.25 -5.38 25.42
N SER A 215 1.64 -4.76 24.29
CA SER A 215 1.12 -5.10 22.96
C SER A 215 2.10 -4.68 21.86
N CYS A 216 1.79 -5.07 20.61
CA CYS A 216 2.47 -4.55 19.42
C CYS A 216 1.55 -3.61 18.63
N SER A 217 2.11 -2.51 18.11
CA SER A 217 1.37 -1.55 17.30
C SER A 217 2.34 -0.66 16.51
N SER A 218 1.80 0.25 15.70
CA SER A 218 2.62 1.27 15.06
C SER A 218 3.21 2.25 16.11
N TYR A 219 4.42 2.70 15.91
CA TYR A 219 5.08 3.64 16.83
C TYR A 219 4.35 4.98 16.90
N GLU A 220 3.86 5.47 15.76
CA GLU A 220 2.97 6.64 15.72
C GLU A 220 1.74 6.43 16.62
N GLY A 221 1.13 5.25 16.57
CA GLY A 221 0.01 4.88 17.43
C GLY A 221 0.38 4.90 18.92
N VAL A 222 1.55 4.39 19.29
CA VAL A 222 2.06 4.42 20.67
C VAL A 222 2.31 5.85 21.13
N GLN A 223 2.96 6.68 20.31
CA GLN A 223 3.23 8.08 20.63
C GLN A 223 1.96 8.90 20.83
N ARG A 224 0.90 8.58 20.11
CA ARG A 224 -0.42 9.24 20.25
C ARG A 224 -1.20 8.75 21.45
N ALA A 225 -1.16 7.45 21.73
CA ALA A 225 -1.91 6.85 22.83
C ALA A 225 -1.26 7.10 24.19
N PHE A 226 0.06 7.15 24.25
CA PHE A 226 0.85 7.15 25.48
C PHE A 226 1.94 8.26 25.53
N PRO A 227 1.62 9.52 25.19
CA PRO A 227 2.65 10.57 25.09
C PRO A 227 3.31 10.91 26.43
N ARG A 228 2.59 10.79 27.53
CA ARG A 228 3.09 11.04 28.87
C ARG A 228 3.85 9.82 29.41
N GLU A 229 3.29 8.65 29.24
CA GLU A 229 3.78 7.36 29.72
C GLU A 229 5.10 6.98 29.05
N LEU A 230 5.27 7.29 27.76
CA LEU A 230 6.57 7.15 27.05
C LEU A 230 7.62 8.08 27.66
N LYS A 231 7.26 9.32 27.99
CA LYS A 231 8.17 10.29 28.58
C LYS A 231 8.55 9.94 30.01
N SER A 232 7.61 9.42 30.82
CA SER A 232 7.85 9.00 32.20
C SER A 232 8.53 7.64 32.31
N GLY A 233 8.51 6.82 31.23
CA GLY A 233 8.99 5.44 31.23
C GLY A 233 7.99 4.44 31.78
N ASP A 234 6.73 4.84 32.01
CA ASP A 234 5.66 3.92 32.42
C ASP A 234 5.23 2.97 31.29
N ILE A 235 5.42 3.41 30.05
CA ILE A 235 5.39 2.56 28.83
C ILE A 235 6.78 2.56 28.20
N LYS A 236 7.27 1.40 27.83
CA LYS A 236 8.59 1.21 27.24
C LYS A 236 8.48 0.42 25.95
N VAL A 237 9.09 0.92 24.87
CA VAL A 237 9.27 0.17 23.62
C VAL A 237 10.41 -0.82 23.83
N ILE A 238 10.16 -2.11 23.63
CA ILE A 238 11.10 -3.20 23.88
C ILE A 238 11.69 -3.82 22.62
N VAL A 239 11.07 -3.61 21.48
CA VAL A 239 11.54 -4.03 20.15
C VAL A 239 10.93 -3.13 19.07
N GLN A 240 11.71 -2.87 18.04
CA GLN A 240 11.25 -2.29 16.79
C GLN A 240 11.44 -3.26 15.63
N VAL A 241 10.63 -3.13 14.57
CA VAL A 241 10.67 -4.01 13.40
C VAL A 241 10.75 -3.18 12.13
N GLY A 242 11.95 -3.00 11.62
CA GLY A 242 12.23 -2.21 10.42
C GLY A 242 13.51 -2.66 9.72
N GLU A 243 13.74 -2.20 8.49
CA GLU A 243 15.01 -2.45 7.77
C GLU A 243 16.19 -1.77 8.46
N LYS A 244 15.94 -0.66 9.13
CA LYS A 244 16.91 0.14 9.88
C LYS A 244 16.27 0.65 11.16
N PRO A 245 17.07 0.98 12.18
CA PRO A 245 16.57 1.65 13.38
C PRO A 245 15.79 2.92 13.02
N TRP A 246 14.67 3.11 13.72
CA TRP A 246 13.83 4.28 13.53
C TRP A 246 14.38 5.48 14.32
N PRO A 247 14.29 6.70 13.77
CA PRO A 247 14.70 7.90 14.50
C PRO A 247 14.01 8.04 15.86
N GLY A 248 14.82 8.16 16.92
CA GLY A 248 14.34 8.17 18.30
C GLY A 248 14.20 6.80 18.96
N LEU A 249 14.51 5.71 18.23
CA LEU A 249 14.54 4.33 18.74
C LEU A 249 15.90 3.64 18.55
N GLU A 250 16.98 4.41 18.40
CA GLU A 250 18.33 3.92 18.09
C GLU A 250 18.83 2.90 19.13
N ASN A 251 18.39 3.02 20.39
CA ASN A 251 18.75 2.12 21.49
C ASN A 251 17.73 0.96 21.69
N VAL A 252 16.68 0.90 20.89
CA VAL A 252 15.70 -0.20 20.95
C VAL A 252 16.13 -1.31 20.01
N PRO A 253 16.22 -2.57 20.48
CA PRO A 253 16.60 -3.69 19.62
C PRO A 253 15.72 -3.80 18.38
N ASN A 254 16.35 -4.03 17.20
CA ASN A 254 15.64 -4.30 15.98
C ASN A 254 15.45 -5.82 15.79
N ALA A 255 14.22 -6.26 15.61
CA ALA A 255 13.91 -7.68 15.45
C ALA A 255 14.64 -8.32 14.28
N LEU A 256 14.89 -7.57 13.19
CA LEU A 256 15.60 -8.07 12.02
C LEU A 256 17.06 -8.46 12.37
N ASP A 257 17.72 -7.68 13.21
CA ASP A 257 19.09 -7.97 13.66
C ASP A 257 19.13 -9.12 14.65
N LEU A 258 18.05 -9.34 15.41
CA LEU A 258 17.92 -10.42 16.38
C LEU A 258 17.57 -11.78 15.74
N ALA A 259 17.02 -11.79 14.51
CA ALA A 259 16.63 -13.01 13.82
C ALA A 259 17.86 -13.83 13.40
N LYS A 260 18.00 -15.01 13.99
CA LYS A 260 19.17 -15.90 13.81
C LYS A 260 19.08 -16.76 12.55
N THR A 261 17.89 -16.90 11.94
CA THR A 261 17.65 -17.75 10.78
C THR A 261 17.18 -16.96 9.59
N GLU A 262 17.52 -17.41 8.38
CA GLU A 262 17.02 -16.79 7.15
C GLU A 262 15.48 -16.82 7.06
N LYS A 263 14.89 -17.89 7.61
CA LYS A 263 13.44 -18.01 7.74
C LYS A 263 12.85 -16.92 8.65
N GLY A 264 13.46 -16.66 9.79
CA GLY A 264 13.05 -15.60 10.72
C GLY A 264 13.14 -14.21 10.07
N LYS A 265 14.25 -13.93 9.39
CA LYS A 265 14.42 -12.67 8.62
C LYS A 265 13.37 -12.54 7.51
N TRP A 266 13.11 -13.62 6.77
CA TRP A 266 12.08 -13.65 5.74
C TRP A 266 10.69 -13.35 6.33
N LEU A 267 10.31 -13.98 7.45
CA LEU A 267 9.04 -13.73 8.13
C LEU A 267 8.89 -12.25 8.52
N LEU A 268 9.91 -11.64 9.12
CA LEU A 268 9.89 -10.24 9.50
C LEU A 268 9.74 -9.33 8.28
N ASN A 269 10.51 -9.59 7.22
CA ASN A 269 10.45 -8.78 6.01
C ASN A 269 9.09 -8.87 5.31
N VAL A 270 8.57 -10.08 5.12
CA VAL A 270 7.34 -10.27 4.33
C VAL A 270 6.08 -9.96 5.12
N ALA A 271 6.07 -10.21 6.44
CA ALA A 271 4.84 -10.10 7.21
C ALA A 271 4.72 -8.82 8.04
N ILE A 272 5.81 -8.12 8.32
CA ILE A 272 5.81 -6.88 9.11
C ILE A 272 6.43 -5.71 8.33
N ILE A 273 7.69 -5.82 7.89
CA ILE A 273 8.42 -4.69 7.30
C ILE A 273 7.78 -4.26 5.97
N GLY A 274 7.63 -5.19 5.04
CA GLY A 274 7.02 -4.89 3.74
C GLY A 274 5.61 -4.31 3.84
N PRO A 275 4.65 -4.96 4.53
CA PRO A 275 3.31 -4.39 4.74
C PRO A 275 3.31 -3.02 5.40
N ASN A 276 4.25 -2.79 6.31
CA ASN A 276 4.38 -1.50 6.99
C ASN A 276 4.83 -0.39 6.04
N ASP A 277 5.75 -0.68 5.11
CA ASP A 277 6.16 0.28 4.07
C ASP A 277 4.99 0.75 3.21
N ILE A 278 4.01 -0.10 3.00
CA ILE A 278 2.86 0.14 2.11
C ILE A 278 1.52 0.25 2.85
N ASN A 279 1.53 0.69 4.09
CA ASN A 279 0.31 0.74 4.90
C ASN A 279 -0.74 1.75 4.40
N ARG A 280 -0.34 2.81 3.71
CA ARG A 280 -1.21 3.85 3.12
C ARG A 280 -0.84 4.05 1.66
N LEU A 281 -1.62 3.48 0.77
CA LEU A 281 -1.33 3.48 -0.67
C LEU A 281 -2.29 4.36 -1.43
N PHE A 282 -1.77 5.12 -2.39
CA PHE A 282 -2.55 5.87 -3.34
C PHE A 282 -2.54 5.21 -4.71
N ALA A 283 -3.71 5.06 -5.30
CA ALA A 283 -3.87 4.43 -6.59
C ALA A 283 -4.94 5.11 -7.46
N LEU A 284 -4.72 5.03 -8.77
CA LEU A 284 -5.74 5.23 -9.80
C LEU A 284 -6.24 3.84 -10.26
N PRO A 285 -7.46 3.76 -10.81
CA PRO A 285 -7.99 2.51 -11.34
C PRO A 285 -7.16 1.97 -12.51
N PRO A 286 -7.33 0.69 -12.85
CA PRO A 286 -6.78 0.11 -14.07
C PRO A 286 -7.26 0.85 -15.32
N GLY A 287 -6.39 0.94 -16.35
CA GLY A 287 -6.79 1.45 -17.66
C GLY A 287 -6.88 2.97 -17.79
N VAL A 288 -6.43 3.73 -16.81
CA VAL A 288 -6.27 5.20 -16.92
C VAL A 288 -5.19 5.52 -17.97
N PRO A 289 -5.41 6.51 -18.88
CA PRO A 289 -4.41 6.94 -19.86
C PRO A 289 -3.05 7.25 -19.24
N ALA A 290 -1.99 6.77 -19.87
CA ALA A 290 -0.62 6.81 -19.33
C ALA A 290 -0.11 8.24 -19.07
N ASP A 291 -0.51 9.20 -19.87
CA ASP A 291 -0.21 10.63 -19.72
C ASP A 291 -0.81 11.20 -18.42
N ARG A 292 -2.06 10.82 -18.09
CA ARG A 292 -2.73 11.24 -16.85
C ARG A 292 -2.12 10.55 -15.62
N VAL A 293 -1.78 9.27 -15.73
CA VAL A 293 -1.04 8.57 -14.67
C VAL A 293 0.31 9.25 -14.41
N SER A 294 1.05 9.59 -15.46
CA SER A 294 2.34 10.29 -15.35
C SER A 294 2.18 11.66 -14.70
N ALA A 295 1.17 12.43 -15.10
CA ALA A 295 0.88 13.74 -14.52
C ALA A 295 0.54 13.64 -13.03
N MET A 296 -0.31 12.67 -12.64
CA MET A 296 -0.64 12.42 -11.24
C MET A 296 0.59 12.01 -10.42
N ARG A 297 1.45 11.12 -10.92
CA ARG A 297 2.69 10.75 -10.22
C ARG A 297 3.58 11.95 -9.96
N LYS A 298 3.78 12.81 -10.96
CA LYS A 298 4.57 14.05 -10.82
C LYS A 298 3.93 15.02 -9.81
N ALA A 299 2.61 15.14 -9.81
CA ALA A 299 1.90 16.01 -8.88
C ALA A 299 2.03 15.52 -7.43
N PHE A 300 1.91 14.21 -7.19
CA PHE A 300 2.11 13.63 -5.87
C PHE A 300 3.56 13.76 -5.41
N ASP A 301 4.55 13.54 -6.29
CA ASP A 301 5.96 13.76 -5.97
C ASP A 301 6.25 15.23 -5.60
N ALA A 302 5.69 16.17 -6.36
CA ALA A 302 5.84 17.59 -6.07
C ALA A 302 5.20 17.98 -4.73
N THR A 303 4.08 17.35 -4.37
CA THR A 303 3.39 17.59 -3.10
C THR A 303 4.27 17.24 -1.89
N PHE A 304 5.01 16.12 -1.93
CA PHE A 304 5.92 15.74 -0.85
C PHE A 304 7.07 16.73 -0.63
N ASN A 305 7.40 17.55 -1.63
CA ASN A 305 8.44 18.57 -1.56
C ASN A 305 7.87 19.99 -1.32
N ASP A 306 6.57 20.13 -1.14
CA ASP A 306 5.92 21.41 -0.94
C ASP A 306 6.01 21.87 0.51
N PRO A 307 6.61 23.05 0.80
CA PRO A 307 6.73 23.56 2.17
C PRO A 307 5.37 23.76 2.88
N GLU A 308 4.32 24.17 2.16
CA GLU A 308 2.99 24.36 2.74
C GLU A 308 2.37 23.01 3.15
N PHE A 309 2.55 21.98 2.30
CA PHE A 309 2.14 20.62 2.61
C PHE A 309 2.87 20.10 3.86
N MET A 310 4.20 20.25 3.92
CA MET A 310 5.00 19.81 5.06
C MET A 310 4.60 20.49 6.36
N ALA A 311 4.34 21.82 6.33
CA ALA A 311 3.86 22.56 7.48
C ALA A 311 2.46 22.10 7.95
N ASP A 312 1.60 21.70 7.02
CA ASP A 312 0.25 21.16 7.33
C ASP A 312 0.32 19.74 7.90
N VAL A 313 1.24 18.91 7.40
CA VAL A 313 1.56 17.58 7.94
C VAL A 313 2.02 17.68 9.40
N GLU A 314 2.95 18.58 9.69
CA GLU A 314 3.50 18.76 11.04
C GLU A 314 2.41 19.09 12.08
N LYS A 315 1.43 19.93 11.71
CA LYS A 315 0.29 20.27 12.58
C LYS A 315 -0.57 19.05 12.95
N THR A 316 -0.66 18.07 12.05
CA THR A 316 -1.51 16.87 12.26
C THR A 316 -0.82 15.77 13.04
N ARG A 317 0.49 15.87 13.23
CA ARG A 317 1.33 14.82 13.84
C ARG A 317 1.23 13.46 13.14
N VAL A 318 0.86 13.44 11.86
CA VAL A 318 0.84 12.25 11.02
C VAL A 318 2.20 12.13 10.33
N VAL A 319 2.82 10.96 10.39
CA VAL A 319 4.06 10.72 9.65
C VAL A 319 3.72 10.45 8.19
N LEU A 320 4.18 11.33 7.29
CA LEU A 320 3.97 11.21 5.86
C LEU A 320 5.32 11.22 5.13
N ARG A 321 6.08 10.14 5.25
CA ARG A 321 7.30 9.94 4.46
C ARG A 321 6.93 9.42 3.08
N ARG A 322 7.61 9.93 2.05
CA ARG A 322 7.37 9.48 0.68
C ARG A 322 7.86 8.04 0.47
N ILE A 323 7.00 7.19 -0.10
CA ILE A 323 7.38 5.91 -0.67
C ILE A 323 7.22 5.96 -2.20
N SER A 324 8.19 5.42 -2.93
CA SER A 324 8.17 5.43 -4.39
C SER A 324 7.23 4.37 -4.96
N VAL A 325 6.80 4.59 -6.20
CA VAL A 325 5.97 3.63 -6.94
C VAL A 325 6.69 2.30 -7.13
N GLU A 326 8.02 2.34 -7.33
CA GLU A 326 8.88 1.17 -7.50
C GLU A 326 8.85 0.31 -6.23
N ARG A 327 9.03 0.93 -5.05
CA ARG A 327 8.98 0.21 -3.77
C ARG A 327 7.59 -0.37 -3.50
N ILE A 328 6.52 0.36 -3.81
CA ILE A 328 5.15 -0.15 -3.69
C ILE A 328 4.97 -1.43 -4.54
N LYS A 329 5.44 -1.40 -5.79
CA LYS A 329 5.36 -2.56 -6.68
C LYS A 329 6.19 -3.73 -6.17
N GLU A 330 7.42 -3.48 -5.74
CA GLU A 330 8.31 -4.49 -5.18
C GLU A 330 7.63 -5.23 -4.01
N VAL A 331 7.14 -4.49 -3.01
CA VAL A 331 6.48 -5.08 -1.85
C VAL A 331 5.18 -5.79 -2.23
N ALA A 332 4.40 -5.22 -3.15
CA ALA A 332 3.18 -5.87 -3.65
C ALA A 332 3.50 -7.23 -4.30
N LEU A 333 4.57 -7.33 -5.10
CA LEU A 333 4.98 -8.58 -5.75
C LEU A 333 5.51 -9.61 -4.76
N LEU A 334 6.19 -9.19 -3.67
CA LEU A 334 6.60 -10.12 -2.60
C LEU A 334 5.39 -10.92 -2.06
N TRP A 335 4.21 -10.30 -2.00
CA TRP A 335 2.97 -10.95 -1.58
C TRP A 335 2.31 -11.73 -2.70
N LEU A 336 2.08 -11.08 -3.84
CA LEU A 336 1.26 -11.62 -4.93
C LEU A 336 1.94 -12.81 -5.62
N ASP A 337 3.27 -12.80 -5.71
CA ASP A 337 4.06 -13.86 -6.35
C ASP A 337 4.66 -14.84 -5.34
N MET A 338 4.27 -14.75 -4.07
CA MET A 338 4.76 -15.64 -3.03
C MET A 338 4.46 -17.12 -3.37
N PRO A 339 5.44 -18.02 -3.24
CA PRO A 339 5.25 -19.46 -3.43
C PRO A 339 4.15 -20.03 -2.53
N LYS A 340 3.40 -21.01 -3.04
CA LYS A 340 2.25 -21.62 -2.34
C LYS A 340 2.61 -22.12 -0.94
N ASN A 341 3.75 -22.77 -0.79
CA ASN A 341 4.20 -23.29 0.51
C ASN A 341 4.40 -22.15 1.53
N ASN A 342 5.00 -21.05 1.11
CA ASN A 342 5.22 -19.88 1.94
C ASN A 342 3.89 -19.21 2.34
N LYS A 343 2.91 -19.17 1.43
CA LYS A 343 1.55 -18.69 1.73
C LYS A 343 0.88 -19.54 2.79
N GLN A 344 0.94 -20.87 2.65
CA GLN A 344 0.36 -21.81 3.60
C GLN A 344 1.02 -21.69 4.98
N GLU A 345 2.34 -21.59 5.05
CA GLU A 345 3.04 -21.38 6.30
C GLU A 345 2.63 -20.07 6.99
N LEU A 346 2.55 -18.98 6.21
CA LEU A 346 2.14 -17.69 6.73
C LEU A 346 0.68 -17.71 7.23
N GLN A 347 -0.22 -18.38 6.51
CA GLN A 347 -1.61 -18.59 6.94
C GLN A 347 -1.68 -19.34 8.28
N GLN A 348 -0.86 -20.38 8.46
CA GLN A 348 -0.78 -21.14 9.72
C GLN A 348 -0.28 -20.27 10.88
N ILE A 349 0.80 -19.52 10.69
CA ILE A 349 1.37 -18.64 11.72
C ILE A 349 0.36 -17.55 12.10
N LEU A 350 -0.27 -16.93 11.12
CA LEU A 350 -1.24 -15.84 11.31
C LEU A 350 -2.62 -16.34 11.76
N LYS A 351 -2.88 -17.66 11.72
CA LYS A 351 -4.19 -18.26 11.99
C LYS A 351 -5.32 -17.68 11.11
N ILE A 352 -5.01 -17.39 9.84
CA ILE A 352 -5.95 -16.91 8.84
C ILE A 352 -6.41 -18.12 8.00
N GLN A 353 -7.74 -18.33 7.92
CA GLN A 353 -8.38 -19.37 7.10
C GLN A 353 -8.57 -18.89 5.66
#